data_f2da58f229e075207cc75dd578cbb30e
#
_entry.id   f2da58f229e075207cc75dd578cbb30e
#
_cell.length_a   1.000
_cell.length_b   1.000
_cell.length_c   1.000
_cell.angle_alpha   90.00
_cell.angle_beta   90.00
_cell.angle_gamma   90.00
#
_symmetry.space_group_name_H-M   'P 1'
#
loop_
_entity.id
_entity.type
_entity.pdbx_description
1 polymer ?
#
loop_
_entity_poly.entity_id
_entity_poly.type
_entity_poly.pdbx_seq_one_letter_code
_entity_poly.pdbx_strand_id
1 'polypeptide(L)'
;MSNSAISIDNLRVQFKKFVAVDGLNLEIRQGELFGLLGPNGAGKSTTIRVLIGQRLPAAGRVTVCGFDVVKQWAKIKPLFGYTPDRDNHFDEFTGRRNLEFFADLYAVPRLRVRDCLRMVELDDAGDVPVKGYSLGMRRKLLLARSLLHDPQVLYLDEPTANLDIHSAEVVHRILRERVRNGATVVLTTHDMKEVEQICDRVGIMCKGKLVALDSPLALRQEHTERKADVILTSGERKVFDLEVANDQQQLAEVIRAGAAASVQTREFDFHAAFLKLTGLNFE
;
A
#
# COMPACT_ATOMS: atom_id res chain seq x y z
N MET A 1 6.44 4.35 26.01
CA MET A 1 5.94 5.35 25.03
C MET A 1 5.57 4.57 23.79
N SER A 2 4.38 4.71 23.25
CA SER A 2 3.99 3.97 22.06
C SER A 2 4.90 4.36 20.89
N ASN A 3 5.53 3.38 20.24
CA ASN A 3 6.44 3.57 19.10
C ASN A 3 5.59 3.75 17.81
N SER A 4 4.46 4.48 17.93
CA SER A 4 3.48 4.69 16.85
C SER A 4 3.78 5.99 16.11
N ALA A 5 4.00 5.90 14.80
CA ALA A 5 4.12 7.09 13.93
C ALA A 5 2.75 7.70 13.63
N ILE A 6 1.71 6.86 13.53
CA ILE A 6 0.34 7.31 13.25
C ILE A 6 -0.61 6.55 14.17
N SER A 7 -1.50 7.27 14.84
CA SER A 7 -2.60 6.70 15.61
C SER A 7 -3.92 7.29 15.18
N ILE A 8 -4.86 6.43 14.87
CA ILE A 8 -6.23 6.76 14.47
C ILE A 8 -7.17 6.09 15.47
N ASP A 9 -7.98 6.89 16.15
CA ASP A 9 -8.95 6.42 17.14
C ASP A 9 -10.36 6.85 16.70
N ASN A 10 -11.20 5.86 16.42
CA ASN A 10 -12.60 5.96 16.04
C ASN A 10 -12.86 7.02 14.94
N LEU A 11 -12.00 7.05 13.92
CA LEU A 11 -12.10 8.03 12.83
C LEU A 11 -13.40 7.84 12.05
N ARG A 12 -14.17 8.91 11.94
CA ARG A 12 -15.34 9.02 11.06
C ARG A 12 -15.16 10.17 10.07
N VAL A 13 -15.38 9.88 8.77
CA VAL A 13 -15.36 10.88 7.71
C VAL A 13 -16.64 10.78 6.91
N GLN A 14 -17.35 11.92 6.79
CA GLN A 14 -18.65 12.00 6.14
C GLN A 14 -18.67 13.09 5.06
N PHE A 15 -19.27 12.80 3.91
CA PHE A 15 -19.53 13.71 2.81
C PHE A 15 -21.04 13.85 2.64
N LYS A 16 -21.62 14.93 3.13
CA LYS A 16 -23.10 15.11 3.18
C LYS A 16 -23.75 13.90 3.88
N LYS A 17 -24.48 13.06 3.14
CA LYS A 17 -25.14 11.85 3.66
C LYS A 17 -24.29 10.57 3.54
N PHE A 18 -23.17 10.60 2.80
CA PHE A 18 -22.32 9.44 2.58
C PHE A 18 -21.20 9.37 3.62
N VAL A 19 -21.12 8.24 4.33
CA VAL A 19 -20.05 7.95 5.29
C VAL A 19 -18.95 7.21 4.57
N ALA A 20 -17.81 7.86 4.39
CA ALA A 20 -16.67 7.31 3.65
C ALA A 20 -15.72 6.50 4.53
N VAL A 21 -15.62 6.87 5.82
CA VAL A 21 -14.87 6.11 6.84
C VAL A 21 -15.73 6.09 8.08
N ASP A 22 -15.92 4.93 8.70
CA ASP A 22 -16.83 4.71 9.81
C ASP A 22 -16.18 3.94 10.95
N GLY A 23 -15.69 4.66 11.96
CA GLY A 23 -15.12 4.07 13.17
C GLY A 23 -13.76 3.40 12.96
N LEU A 24 -12.91 3.95 12.08
CA LEU A 24 -11.57 3.38 11.83
C LEU A 24 -10.68 3.54 13.07
N ASN A 25 -10.16 2.40 13.57
CA ASN A 25 -9.10 2.32 14.57
C ASN A 25 -7.87 1.71 13.93
N LEU A 26 -6.73 2.40 13.97
CA LEU A 26 -5.50 1.96 13.33
C LEU A 26 -4.27 2.56 14.01
N GLU A 27 -3.29 1.71 14.28
CA GLU A 27 -1.94 2.13 14.67
C GLU A 27 -0.92 1.68 13.65
N ILE A 28 -0.09 2.62 13.17
CA ILE A 28 1.05 2.37 12.29
C ILE A 28 2.32 2.68 13.07
N ARG A 29 3.23 1.71 13.10
CA ARG A 29 4.47 1.78 13.86
C ARG A 29 5.48 2.70 13.17
N GLN A 30 6.40 3.25 13.92
CA GLN A 30 7.52 4.00 13.36
C GLN A 30 8.45 3.05 12.59
N GLY A 31 8.90 3.47 11.40
CA GLY A 31 9.77 2.67 10.54
C GLY A 31 9.07 1.46 9.89
N GLU A 32 7.75 1.51 9.73
CA GLU A 32 6.93 0.46 9.11
C GLU A 32 6.57 0.84 7.68
N LEU A 33 6.58 -0.15 6.76
CA LEU A 33 5.93 -0.04 5.46
C LEU A 33 4.53 -0.64 5.56
N PHE A 34 3.55 0.23 5.67
CA PHE A 34 2.15 -0.12 5.88
C PHE A 34 1.32 0.02 4.60
N GLY A 35 0.59 -1.03 4.24
CA GLY A 35 -0.36 -1.02 3.12
C GLY A 35 -1.79 -0.81 3.61
N LEU A 36 -2.54 0.07 2.94
CA LEU A 36 -3.98 0.18 3.11
C LEU A 36 -4.65 -0.38 1.85
N LEU A 37 -5.08 -1.63 1.92
CA LEU A 37 -5.63 -2.40 0.81
C LEU A 37 -7.16 -2.34 0.78
N GLY A 38 -7.75 -2.35 -0.38
CA GLY A 38 -9.21 -2.46 -0.53
C GLY A 38 -9.70 -1.98 -1.89
N PRO A 39 -10.96 -2.25 -2.22
CA PRO A 39 -11.54 -1.85 -3.49
C PRO A 39 -11.67 -0.32 -3.60
N ASN A 40 -11.97 0.15 -4.82
CA ASN A 40 -12.29 1.56 -5.03
C ASN A 40 -13.51 1.95 -4.20
N GLY A 41 -13.43 3.12 -3.54
CA GLY A 41 -14.49 3.59 -2.63
C GLY A 41 -14.45 2.98 -1.22
N ALA A 42 -13.48 2.13 -0.87
CA ALA A 42 -13.36 1.56 0.48
C ALA A 42 -13.01 2.58 1.58
N GLY A 43 -12.56 3.79 1.22
CA GLY A 43 -12.18 4.84 2.18
C GLY A 43 -10.68 5.11 2.27
N LYS A 44 -9.82 4.37 1.54
CA LYS A 44 -8.36 4.47 1.58
C LYS A 44 -7.84 5.91 1.36
N SER A 45 -8.08 6.48 0.18
CA SER A 45 -7.63 7.85 -0.15
C SER A 45 -8.30 8.90 0.75
N THR A 46 -9.51 8.63 1.27
CA THR A 46 -10.17 9.51 2.24
C THR A 46 -9.41 9.52 3.56
N THR A 47 -8.93 8.37 4.02
CA THR A 47 -8.08 8.26 5.21
C THR A 47 -6.77 9.02 5.01
N ILE A 48 -6.07 8.82 3.87
CA ILE A 48 -4.87 9.61 3.55
C ILE A 48 -5.16 11.12 3.58
N ARG A 49 -6.27 11.58 3.00
CA ARG A 49 -6.63 13.02 3.01
C ARG A 49 -6.81 13.59 4.41
N VAL A 50 -7.25 12.78 5.39
CA VAL A 50 -7.27 13.22 6.81
C VAL A 50 -5.85 13.32 7.34
N LEU A 51 -5.00 12.31 7.11
CA LEU A 51 -3.61 12.27 7.58
C LEU A 51 -2.78 13.45 7.05
N ILE A 52 -3.01 13.87 5.81
CA ILE A 52 -2.35 15.02 5.17
C ILE A 52 -3.09 16.35 5.37
N GLY A 53 -4.09 16.42 6.26
CA GLY A 53 -4.83 17.63 6.61
C GLY A 53 -5.71 18.24 5.53
N GLN A 54 -5.94 17.52 4.42
CA GLN A 54 -6.85 17.97 3.35
C GLN A 54 -8.31 17.77 3.70
N ARG A 55 -8.59 16.95 4.72
CA ARG A 55 -9.96 16.69 5.19
C ARG A 55 -9.99 16.65 6.71
N LEU A 56 -10.94 17.36 7.30
CA LEU A 56 -11.21 17.26 8.72
C LEU A 56 -12.06 16.03 9.04
N PRO A 57 -11.77 15.29 10.13
CA PRO A 57 -12.62 14.22 10.62
C PRO A 57 -13.98 14.78 11.08
N ALA A 58 -15.06 14.02 10.86
CA ALA A 58 -16.36 14.31 11.44
C ALA A 58 -16.43 13.88 12.91
N ALA A 59 -15.68 12.83 13.29
CA ALA A 59 -15.49 12.36 14.66
C ALA A 59 -14.20 11.55 14.74
N GLY A 60 -13.75 11.27 15.97
CA GLY A 60 -12.54 10.55 16.26
C GLY A 60 -11.31 11.44 16.39
N ARG A 61 -10.17 10.82 16.69
CA ARG A 61 -8.89 11.50 16.88
C ARG A 61 -7.82 10.88 16.00
N VAL A 62 -6.99 11.73 15.41
CA VAL A 62 -5.87 11.28 14.57
C VAL A 62 -4.62 12.03 14.98
N THR A 63 -3.53 11.29 15.21
CA THR A 63 -2.21 11.86 15.49
C THR A 63 -1.17 11.33 14.52
N VAL A 64 -0.23 12.19 14.13
CA VAL A 64 0.92 11.87 13.27
C VAL A 64 2.17 12.34 13.99
N CYS A 65 3.15 11.47 14.21
CA CYS A 65 4.35 11.74 14.97
C CYS A 65 4.05 12.39 16.34
N GLY A 66 2.97 11.97 17.00
CA GLY A 66 2.52 12.50 18.29
C GLY A 66 1.73 13.81 18.22
N PHE A 67 1.58 14.44 17.04
CA PHE A 67 0.84 15.68 16.85
C PHE A 67 -0.59 15.43 16.35
N ASP A 68 -1.56 16.12 16.92
CA ASP A 68 -2.97 16.04 16.52
C ASP A 68 -3.19 16.74 15.16
N VAL A 69 -3.78 16.04 14.19
CA VAL A 69 -3.94 16.52 12.81
C VAL A 69 -4.86 17.75 12.69
N VAL A 70 -5.76 17.97 13.66
CA VAL A 70 -6.67 19.11 13.65
C VAL A 70 -6.03 20.31 14.35
N LYS A 71 -5.41 20.08 15.51
CA LYS A 71 -4.95 21.16 16.39
C LYS A 71 -3.50 21.59 16.11
N GLN A 72 -2.67 20.69 15.55
CA GLN A 72 -1.21 20.90 15.47
C GLN A 72 -0.69 20.70 14.03
N TRP A 73 -1.54 20.93 13.04
CA TRP A 73 -1.23 20.71 11.62
C TRP A 73 0.10 21.38 11.16
N ALA A 74 0.38 22.58 11.62
CA ALA A 74 1.63 23.27 11.25
C ALA A 74 2.90 22.52 11.65
N LYS A 75 2.85 21.68 12.70
CA LYS A 75 3.96 20.82 13.14
C LYS A 75 4.07 19.54 12.31
N ILE A 76 2.94 19.07 11.74
CA ILE A 76 2.89 17.84 10.95
C ILE A 76 3.34 18.09 9.51
N LYS A 77 2.97 19.24 8.94
CA LYS A 77 3.25 19.58 7.53
C LYS A 77 4.69 19.35 7.08
N PRO A 78 5.74 19.73 7.83
CA PRO A 78 7.13 19.49 7.43
C PRO A 78 7.60 18.04 7.61
N LEU A 79 6.84 17.18 8.31
CA LEU A 79 7.24 15.83 8.66
C LEU A 79 6.83 14.79 7.61
N PHE A 80 5.94 15.12 6.67
CA PHE A 80 5.47 14.14 5.69
C PHE A 80 5.71 14.58 4.25
N GLY A 81 5.96 13.57 3.39
CA GLY A 81 5.88 13.67 1.94
C GLY A 81 4.59 13.00 1.43
N TYR A 82 4.03 13.52 0.34
CA TYR A 82 2.81 12.99 -0.24
C TYR A 82 2.93 12.81 -1.76
N THR A 83 2.62 11.62 -2.23
CA THR A 83 2.50 11.26 -3.64
C THR A 83 1.02 10.99 -3.95
N PRO A 84 0.32 11.88 -4.66
CA PRO A 84 -1.09 11.71 -5.00
C PRO A 84 -1.30 10.66 -6.10
N ASP A 85 -2.51 10.11 -6.18
CA ASP A 85 -2.95 9.22 -7.25
C ASP A 85 -2.88 9.89 -8.64
N ARG A 86 -3.27 11.16 -8.73
CA ARG A 86 -3.19 11.93 -9.98
C ARG A 86 -1.99 12.85 -9.97
N ASP A 87 -1.27 12.89 -11.09
CA ASP A 87 -0.18 13.84 -11.24
C ASP A 87 -0.70 15.28 -11.30
N ASN A 88 0.14 16.20 -10.86
CA ASN A 88 -0.12 17.64 -10.84
C ASN A 88 1.17 18.42 -11.10
N HIS A 89 1.92 17.97 -12.09
CA HIS A 89 3.12 18.63 -12.54
C HIS A 89 2.82 19.88 -13.37
N PHE A 90 3.82 20.76 -13.46
CA PHE A 90 3.83 21.84 -14.45
C PHE A 90 4.38 21.26 -15.76
N ASP A 91 3.51 20.92 -16.69
CA ASP A 91 3.84 20.18 -17.90
C ASP A 91 4.87 20.88 -18.81
N GLU A 92 4.85 22.21 -18.85
CA GLU A 92 5.80 23.01 -19.62
C GLU A 92 7.17 23.16 -18.95
N PHE A 93 7.28 22.84 -17.66
CA PHE A 93 8.56 22.83 -16.96
C PHE A 93 9.27 21.51 -17.17
N THR A 94 10.61 21.56 -17.12
CA THR A 94 11.43 20.35 -17.06
C THR A 94 11.22 19.62 -15.73
N GLY A 95 11.59 18.34 -15.64
CA GLY A 95 11.55 17.58 -14.38
C GLY A 95 12.35 18.28 -13.28
N ARG A 96 13.56 18.76 -13.61
CA ARG A 96 14.41 19.55 -12.71
C ARG A 96 13.69 20.80 -12.22
N ARG A 97 13.13 21.59 -13.13
CA ARG A 97 12.43 22.84 -12.79
C ARG A 97 11.20 22.60 -11.91
N ASN A 98 10.48 21.51 -12.15
CA ASN A 98 9.37 21.09 -11.28
C ASN A 98 9.86 20.86 -9.85
N LEU A 99 10.95 20.09 -9.67
CA LEU A 99 11.50 19.83 -8.32
C LEU A 99 12.11 21.08 -7.68
N GLU A 100 12.78 21.95 -8.45
CA GLU A 100 13.34 23.21 -7.94
C GLU A 100 12.26 24.13 -7.35
N PHE A 101 11.10 24.20 -8.01
CA PHE A 101 9.95 24.96 -7.49
C PHE A 101 9.55 24.49 -6.08
N PHE A 102 9.46 23.18 -5.89
CA PHE A 102 9.11 22.62 -4.57
C PHE A 102 10.27 22.68 -3.57
N ALA A 103 11.53 22.58 -4.04
CA ALA A 103 12.71 22.76 -3.18
C ALA A 103 12.75 24.19 -2.61
N ASP A 104 12.46 25.19 -3.43
CA ASP A 104 12.36 26.59 -2.99
C ASP A 104 11.21 26.77 -1.97
N LEU A 105 10.05 26.12 -2.21
CA LEU A 105 8.88 26.16 -1.31
C LEU A 105 9.16 25.50 0.06
N TYR A 106 9.94 24.41 0.07
CA TYR A 106 10.34 23.71 1.30
C TYR A 106 11.62 24.28 1.94
N ALA A 107 12.23 25.31 1.33
CA ALA A 107 13.53 25.85 1.73
C ALA A 107 14.63 24.78 1.78
N VAL A 108 14.64 23.88 0.79
CA VAL A 108 15.61 22.77 0.69
C VAL A 108 16.70 23.16 -0.31
N PRO A 109 17.98 22.83 -0.05
CA PRO A 109 19.06 23.12 -0.96
C PRO A 109 18.84 22.47 -2.34
N ARG A 110 19.13 23.20 -3.43
CA ARG A 110 18.95 22.70 -4.82
C ARG A 110 19.77 21.46 -5.14
N LEU A 111 20.83 21.17 -4.37
CA LEU A 111 21.58 19.92 -4.50
C LEU A 111 20.67 18.69 -4.29
N ARG A 112 19.69 18.78 -3.40
CA ARG A 112 18.71 17.70 -3.17
C ARG A 112 17.87 17.38 -4.41
N VAL A 113 17.62 18.36 -5.28
CA VAL A 113 16.90 18.11 -6.56
C VAL A 113 17.63 17.09 -7.41
N ARG A 114 18.96 17.25 -7.54
CA ARG A 114 19.79 16.31 -8.30
C ARG A 114 19.80 14.92 -7.65
N ASP A 115 19.94 14.86 -6.33
CA ASP A 115 19.92 13.59 -5.61
C ASP A 115 18.57 12.87 -5.77
N CYS A 116 17.45 13.60 -5.67
CA CYS A 116 16.12 13.03 -5.86
C CYS A 116 15.88 12.55 -7.29
N LEU A 117 16.35 13.30 -8.33
CA LEU A 117 16.27 12.85 -9.72
C LEU A 117 17.06 11.56 -9.95
N ARG A 118 18.26 11.44 -9.38
CA ARG A 118 19.06 10.22 -9.46
C ARG A 118 18.39 9.03 -8.76
N MET A 119 17.84 9.27 -7.56
CA MET A 119 17.17 8.25 -6.77
C MET A 119 16.03 7.59 -7.56
N VAL A 120 15.27 8.39 -8.34
CA VAL A 120 14.15 7.90 -9.14
C VAL A 120 14.54 7.57 -10.59
N GLU A 121 15.84 7.59 -10.93
CA GLU A 121 16.35 7.29 -12.29
C GLU A 121 15.75 8.23 -13.34
N LEU A 122 15.79 9.54 -13.08
CA LEU A 122 15.35 10.60 -13.99
C LEU A 122 16.44 11.68 -14.20
N ASP A 123 17.70 11.41 -13.82
CA ASP A 123 18.78 12.41 -13.94
C ASP A 123 19.01 12.82 -15.42
N ASP A 124 19.04 11.81 -16.33
CA ASP A 124 19.23 12.06 -17.77
C ASP A 124 18.02 12.77 -18.44
N ALA A 125 16.82 12.56 -17.89
CA ALA A 125 15.60 13.19 -18.36
C ALA A 125 15.27 14.50 -17.60
N GLY A 126 16.09 14.87 -16.62
CA GLY A 126 15.83 15.99 -15.74
C GLY A 126 15.58 17.32 -16.46
N ASP A 127 16.20 17.53 -17.62
CA ASP A 127 16.11 18.77 -18.42
C ASP A 127 15.10 18.68 -19.58
N VAL A 128 14.35 17.55 -19.67
CA VAL A 128 13.25 17.38 -20.63
C VAL A 128 11.94 17.91 -20.03
N PRO A 129 11.11 18.65 -20.79
CA PRO A 129 9.78 19.08 -20.33
C PRO A 129 8.88 17.89 -19.94
N VAL A 130 8.13 18.03 -18.83
CA VAL A 130 7.32 16.93 -18.25
C VAL A 130 6.20 16.48 -19.20
N LYS A 131 5.73 17.33 -20.11
CA LYS A 131 4.78 16.92 -21.15
C LYS A 131 5.27 15.77 -22.03
N GLY A 132 6.58 15.58 -22.14
CA GLY A 132 7.22 14.46 -22.86
C GLY A 132 7.47 13.22 -22.00
N TYR A 133 7.13 13.26 -20.72
CA TYR A 133 7.36 12.12 -19.82
C TYR A 133 6.32 11.01 -20.03
N SER A 134 6.78 9.75 -19.95
CA SER A 134 5.88 8.60 -19.81
C SER A 134 5.13 8.63 -18.46
N LEU A 135 4.09 7.81 -18.33
CA LEU A 135 3.37 7.69 -17.05
C LEU A 135 4.31 7.29 -15.91
N GLY A 136 5.21 6.33 -16.15
CA GLY A 136 6.20 5.90 -15.16
C GLY A 136 7.15 7.02 -14.76
N MET A 137 7.64 7.82 -15.72
CA MET A 137 8.49 8.98 -15.42
C MET A 137 7.75 10.03 -14.61
N ARG A 138 6.48 10.30 -14.91
CA ARG A 138 5.63 11.23 -14.14
C ARG A 138 5.44 10.75 -12.70
N ARG A 139 5.15 9.46 -12.48
CA ARG A 139 5.01 8.87 -11.14
C ARG A 139 6.32 8.93 -10.36
N LYS A 140 7.44 8.59 -10.98
CA LYS A 140 8.77 8.71 -10.39
C LYS A 140 9.10 10.17 -10.00
N LEU A 141 8.71 11.13 -10.82
CA LEU A 141 8.88 12.55 -10.49
C LEU A 141 8.02 13.01 -9.30
N LEU A 142 6.77 12.49 -9.15
CA LEU A 142 5.94 12.74 -7.98
C LEU A 142 6.60 12.18 -6.71
N LEU A 143 7.14 10.96 -6.78
CA LEU A 143 7.87 10.36 -5.67
C LEU A 143 9.11 11.20 -5.31
N ALA A 144 9.91 11.60 -6.31
CA ALA A 144 11.07 12.47 -6.09
C ALA A 144 10.69 13.76 -5.35
N ARG A 145 9.58 14.40 -5.74
CA ARG A 145 9.05 15.59 -5.08
C ARG A 145 8.70 15.34 -3.61
N SER A 146 8.06 14.21 -3.31
CA SER A 146 7.69 13.87 -1.93
C SER A 146 8.90 13.61 -1.03
N LEU A 147 10.07 13.34 -1.61
CA LEU A 147 11.32 13.03 -0.91
C LEU A 147 12.24 14.24 -0.72
N LEU A 148 11.96 15.40 -1.33
CA LEU A 148 12.85 16.56 -1.34
C LEU A 148 13.30 17.00 0.04
N HIS A 149 12.39 17.12 1.00
CA HIS A 149 12.62 17.61 2.35
C HIS A 149 12.90 16.53 3.39
N ASP A 150 13.23 15.31 2.91
CA ASP A 150 13.60 14.15 3.74
C ASP A 150 12.57 13.84 4.85
N PRO A 151 11.30 13.55 4.49
CA PRO A 151 10.22 13.41 5.46
C PRO A 151 10.35 12.17 6.34
N GLN A 152 9.82 12.25 7.57
CA GLN A 152 9.71 11.13 8.50
C GLN A 152 8.60 10.15 8.11
N VAL A 153 7.53 10.65 7.44
CA VAL A 153 6.40 9.85 7.00
C VAL A 153 6.17 10.10 5.51
N LEU A 154 5.97 9.03 4.74
CA LEU A 154 5.59 9.09 3.33
C LEU A 154 4.18 8.55 3.15
N TYR A 155 3.30 9.34 2.55
CA TYR A 155 1.97 8.90 2.11
C TYR A 155 1.95 8.78 0.60
N LEU A 156 1.53 7.62 0.10
CA LEU A 156 1.44 7.35 -1.33
C LEU A 156 0.05 6.80 -1.69
N ASP A 157 -0.63 7.48 -2.59
CA ASP A 157 -1.96 7.04 -3.06
C ASP A 157 -1.80 6.35 -4.41
N GLU A 158 -1.94 5.00 -4.43
CA GLU A 158 -1.78 4.13 -5.60
C GLU A 158 -0.44 4.35 -6.35
N PRO A 159 0.74 4.22 -5.69
CA PRO A 159 2.02 4.69 -6.25
C PRO A 159 2.47 3.95 -7.51
N THR A 160 2.08 2.70 -7.69
CA THR A 160 2.50 1.83 -8.80
C THR A 160 1.39 1.53 -9.80
N ALA A 161 0.19 2.09 -9.58
CA ALA A 161 -0.95 1.83 -10.46
C ALA A 161 -0.64 2.21 -11.92
N ASN A 162 -0.89 1.25 -12.83
CA ASN A 162 -0.65 1.37 -14.27
C ASN A 162 0.83 1.61 -14.66
N LEU A 163 1.78 1.26 -13.80
CA LEU A 163 3.19 1.28 -14.14
C LEU A 163 3.63 -0.03 -14.80
N ASP A 164 4.66 0.06 -15.64
CA ASP A 164 5.42 -1.11 -16.05
C ASP A 164 6.21 -1.70 -14.88
N ILE A 165 6.61 -2.96 -15.02
CA ILE A 165 7.30 -3.71 -13.96
C ILE A 165 8.56 -2.99 -13.48
N HIS A 166 9.38 -2.49 -14.41
CA HIS A 166 10.62 -1.80 -14.05
C HIS A 166 10.36 -0.52 -13.24
N SER A 167 9.42 0.32 -13.68
CA SER A 167 9.04 1.54 -12.95
C SER A 167 8.50 1.22 -11.56
N ALA A 168 7.69 0.16 -11.41
CA ALA A 168 7.19 -0.29 -10.12
C ALA A 168 8.31 -0.77 -9.19
N GLU A 169 9.27 -1.56 -9.70
CA GLU A 169 10.43 -2.03 -8.93
C GLU A 169 11.30 -0.88 -8.41
N VAL A 170 11.50 0.17 -9.23
CA VAL A 170 12.23 1.38 -8.79
C VAL A 170 11.50 2.04 -7.61
N VAL A 171 10.18 2.20 -7.69
CA VAL A 171 9.37 2.74 -6.58
C VAL A 171 9.52 1.87 -5.35
N HIS A 172 9.31 0.55 -5.47
CA HIS A 172 9.41 -0.40 -4.35
C HIS A 172 10.79 -0.38 -3.67
N ARG A 173 11.86 -0.34 -4.46
CA ARG A 173 13.24 -0.24 -3.95
C ARG A 173 13.43 1.01 -3.10
N ILE A 174 12.97 2.16 -3.60
CA ILE A 174 13.07 3.45 -2.89
C ILE A 174 12.28 3.39 -1.57
N LEU A 175 11.05 2.88 -1.58
CA LEU A 175 10.21 2.80 -0.38
C LEU A 175 10.84 1.91 0.69
N ARG A 176 11.35 0.73 0.31
CA ARG A 176 12.08 -0.16 1.24
C ARG A 176 13.35 0.49 1.81
N GLU A 177 14.09 1.23 0.97
CA GLU A 177 15.28 1.96 1.42
C GLU A 177 14.91 3.06 2.42
N ARG A 178 13.83 3.81 2.16
CA ARG A 178 13.34 4.84 3.10
C ARG A 178 12.96 4.25 4.47
N VAL A 179 12.28 3.09 4.47
CA VAL A 179 11.92 2.38 5.71
C VAL A 179 13.18 1.90 6.45
N ARG A 180 14.16 1.31 5.75
CA ARG A 180 15.45 0.92 6.37
C ARG A 180 16.18 2.09 7.00
N ASN A 181 15.99 3.30 6.47
CA ASN A 181 16.55 4.55 7.00
C ASN A 181 15.66 5.20 8.07
N GLY A 182 14.65 4.50 8.57
CA GLY A 182 13.80 4.90 9.69
C GLY A 182 12.56 5.71 9.34
N ALA A 183 12.27 5.97 8.07
CA ALA A 183 11.02 6.60 7.66
C ALA A 183 9.85 5.61 7.78
N THR A 184 8.66 6.12 8.07
CA THR A 184 7.40 5.36 8.01
C THR A 184 6.76 5.57 6.65
N VAL A 185 6.30 4.51 6.01
CA VAL A 185 5.64 4.58 4.70
C VAL A 185 4.22 4.06 4.82
N VAL A 186 3.26 4.81 4.30
CA VAL A 186 1.86 4.40 4.19
C VAL A 186 1.45 4.50 2.73
N LEU A 187 1.14 3.39 2.12
CA LEU A 187 0.62 3.37 0.76
C LEU A 187 -0.82 2.86 0.72
N THR A 188 -1.60 3.39 -0.20
CA THR A 188 -2.88 2.80 -0.58
C THR A 188 -2.71 2.02 -1.87
N THR A 189 -3.37 0.89 -1.97
CA THR A 189 -3.38 0.10 -3.19
C THR A 189 -4.63 -0.78 -3.27
N HIS A 190 -4.96 -1.24 -4.45
CA HIS A 190 -5.88 -2.34 -4.68
C HIS A 190 -5.14 -3.59 -5.21
N ASP A 191 -3.82 -3.49 -5.42
CA ASP A 191 -2.99 -4.60 -5.86
C ASP A 191 -2.47 -5.42 -4.67
N MET A 192 -2.96 -6.63 -4.56
CA MET A 192 -2.59 -7.58 -3.51
C MET A 192 -1.14 -8.04 -3.63
N LYS A 193 -0.63 -8.17 -4.87
CA LYS A 193 0.77 -8.56 -5.10
C LYS A 193 1.74 -7.51 -4.60
N GLU A 194 1.43 -6.23 -4.81
CA GLU A 194 2.22 -5.13 -4.26
C GLU A 194 2.31 -5.24 -2.73
N VAL A 195 1.17 -5.46 -2.06
CA VAL A 195 1.13 -5.60 -0.60
C VAL A 195 1.97 -6.77 -0.12
N GLU A 196 1.83 -7.96 -0.73
CA GLU A 196 2.62 -9.14 -0.37
C GLU A 196 4.13 -8.94 -0.57
N GLN A 197 4.51 -8.17 -1.60
CA GLN A 197 5.90 -7.94 -1.94
C GLN A 197 6.61 -6.99 -1.01
N ILE A 198 5.93 -5.90 -0.58
CA ILE A 198 6.66 -4.81 0.07
C ILE A 198 6.17 -4.41 1.46
N CYS A 199 4.93 -4.73 1.85
CA CYS A 199 4.37 -4.27 3.11
C CYS A 199 4.73 -5.18 4.29
N ASP A 200 5.10 -4.58 5.41
CA ASP A 200 5.31 -5.29 6.68
C ASP A 200 3.96 -5.71 7.30
N ARG A 201 2.99 -4.79 7.24
CA ARG A 201 1.60 -5.01 7.66
C ARG A 201 0.64 -4.35 6.67
N VAL A 202 -0.57 -4.87 6.64
CA VAL A 202 -1.65 -4.38 5.81
C VAL A 202 -2.95 -4.26 6.60
N GLY A 203 -3.64 -3.14 6.40
CA GLY A 203 -5.02 -2.96 6.81
C GLY A 203 -5.95 -3.16 5.61
N ILE A 204 -6.85 -4.12 5.69
CA ILE A 204 -7.86 -4.35 4.65
C ILE A 204 -9.08 -3.49 4.95
N MET A 205 -9.40 -2.57 4.04
CA MET A 205 -10.59 -1.72 4.15
C MET A 205 -11.70 -2.19 3.20
N CYS A 206 -12.92 -2.24 3.72
CA CYS A 206 -14.13 -2.48 2.95
C CYS A 206 -15.27 -1.60 3.46
N LYS A 207 -15.98 -0.89 2.55
CA LYS A 207 -17.15 -0.05 2.87
C LYS A 207 -16.90 0.92 4.05
N GLY A 208 -15.73 1.56 4.08
CA GLY A 208 -15.36 2.54 5.10
C GLY A 208 -14.88 1.97 6.43
N LYS A 209 -14.74 0.66 6.56
CA LYS A 209 -14.32 -0.04 7.79
C LYS A 209 -13.04 -0.82 7.56
N LEU A 210 -12.24 -0.95 8.61
CA LEU A 210 -11.12 -1.89 8.67
C LEU A 210 -11.66 -3.28 9.00
N VAL A 211 -11.48 -4.24 8.11
CA VAL A 211 -11.99 -5.61 8.27
C VAL A 211 -10.91 -6.60 8.71
N ALA A 212 -9.63 -6.28 8.44
CA ALA A 212 -8.49 -7.07 8.92
C ALA A 212 -7.25 -6.19 9.03
N LEU A 213 -6.32 -6.59 9.91
CA LEU A 213 -5.07 -5.87 10.16
C LEU A 213 -4.01 -6.86 10.67
N ASP A 214 -3.08 -7.24 9.81
CA ASP A 214 -1.89 -8.04 10.18
C ASP A 214 -0.84 -8.00 9.07
N SER A 215 0.23 -8.78 9.18
CA SER A 215 1.15 -9.03 8.07
C SER A 215 0.43 -9.78 6.93
N PRO A 216 0.82 -9.55 5.66
CA PRO A 216 0.23 -10.30 4.54
C PRO A 216 0.33 -11.82 4.73
N LEU A 217 1.45 -12.29 5.27
CA LEU A 217 1.67 -13.71 5.55
C LEU A 217 0.70 -14.26 6.60
N ALA A 218 0.49 -13.54 7.73
CA ALA A 218 -0.43 -13.97 8.79
C ALA A 218 -1.88 -14.04 8.27
N LEU A 219 -2.33 -12.98 7.56
CA LEU A 219 -3.68 -12.97 6.98
C LEU A 219 -3.89 -14.10 5.96
N ARG A 220 -2.87 -14.40 5.16
CA ARG A 220 -2.90 -15.53 4.23
C ARG A 220 -3.04 -16.85 4.96
N GLN A 221 -2.27 -17.07 6.04
CA GLN A 221 -2.31 -18.32 6.82
C GLN A 221 -3.62 -18.51 7.59
N GLU A 222 -4.18 -17.43 8.15
CA GLU A 222 -5.39 -17.49 8.96
C GLU A 222 -6.66 -17.71 8.15
N HIS A 223 -6.70 -17.17 6.90
CA HIS A 223 -7.93 -17.12 6.13
C HIS A 223 -7.96 -18.03 4.90
N THR A 224 -6.89 -18.77 4.64
CA THR A 224 -6.83 -19.72 3.52
C THR A 224 -7.07 -21.15 4.00
N GLU A 225 -7.95 -21.86 3.29
CA GLU A 225 -8.21 -23.27 3.54
C GLU A 225 -7.05 -24.12 3.02
N ARG A 226 -6.58 -25.07 3.85
CA ARG A 226 -5.52 -26.00 3.47
C ARG A 226 -6.10 -27.17 2.71
N LYS A 227 -6.22 -27.08 1.39
CA LYS A 227 -6.79 -28.12 0.52
C LYS A 227 -5.78 -28.59 -0.52
N ALA A 228 -5.88 -29.87 -0.91
CA ALA A 228 -5.16 -30.45 -2.03
C ALA A 228 -6.14 -30.80 -3.16
N ASP A 229 -5.90 -30.25 -4.36
CA ASP A 229 -6.57 -30.69 -5.58
C ASP A 229 -5.79 -31.84 -6.19
N VAL A 230 -6.43 -32.97 -6.37
CA VAL A 230 -5.83 -34.20 -6.92
C VAL A 230 -6.55 -34.60 -8.18
N ILE A 231 -5.78 -34.77 -9.25
CA ILE A 231 -6.28 -35.41 -10.47
C ILE A 231 -5.85 -36.88 -10.40
N LEU A 232 -6.83 -37.76 -10.38
CA LEU A 232 -6.57 -39.20 -10.40
C LEU A 232 -6.14 -39.67 -11.81
N THR A 233 -5.48 -40.81 -11.88
CA THR A 233 -5.11 -41.46 -13.15
C THR A 233 -6.33 -41.81 -14.01
N SER A 234 -7.53 -41.90 -13.41
CA SER A 234 -8.82 -42.04 -14.10
C SER A 234 -9.30 -40.76 -14.77
N GLY A 235 -8.65 -39.59 -14.51
CA GLY A 235 -9.10 -38.26 -14.95
C GLY A 235 -10.09 -37.60 -13.96
N GLU A 236 -10.54 -38.29 -12.93
CA GLU A 236 -11.41 -37.72 -11.91
C GLU A 236 -10.64 -36.69 -11.04
N ARG A 237 -11.29 -35.56 -10.71
CA ARG A 237 -10.75 -34.53 -9.81
C ARG A 237 -11.35 -34.69 -8.42
N LYS A 238 -10.47 -34.79 -7.40
CA LYS A 238 -10.86 -34.81 -5.99
C LYS A 238 -10.20 -33.69 -5.23
N VAL A 239 -10.90 -33.16 -4.21
CA VAL A 239 -10.38 -32.12 -3.31
C VAL A 239 -10.34 -32.74 -1.92
N PHE A 240 -9.17 -32.68 -1.27
CA PHE A 240 -8.98 -33.16 0.09
C PHE A 240 -8.70 -31.97 1.00
N ASP A 241 -9.38 -31.95 2.14
CA ASP A 241 -9.14 -30.96 3.20
C ASP A 241 -7.97 -31.44 4.07
N LEU A 242 -6.86 -30.69 4.04
CA LEU A 242 -5.64 -31.05 4.77
C LEU A 242 -5.73 -30.77 6.27
N GLU A 243 -6.85 -30.22 6.77
CA GLU A 243 -7.12 -30.06 8.20
C GLU A 243 -8.01 -31.19 8.75
N VAL A 244 -8.60 -32.00 7.88
CA VAL A 244 -9.45 -33.13 8.23
C VAL A 244 -8.66 -34.42 8.18
N ALA A 245 -8.53 -35.12 9.33
CA ALA A 245 -7.71 -36.33 9.44
C ALA A 245 -8.12 -37.44 8.45
N ASN A 246 -9.42 -37.61 8.21
CA ASN A 246 -9.95 -38.60 7.26
C ASN A 246 -9.50 -38.29 5.81
N ASP A 247 -9.52 -37.03 5.39
CA ASP A 247 -9.10 -36.58 4.08
C ASP A 247 -7.59 -36.74 3.90
N GLN A 248 -6.80 -36.46 4.95
CA GLN A 248 -5.35 -36.71 4.96
C GLN A 248 -5.06 -38.20 4.74
N GLN A 249 -5.80 -39.10 5.41
CA GLN A 249 -5.66 -40.53 5.25
C GLN A 249 -5.99 -40.99 3.84
N GLN A 250 -7.13 -40.54 3.29
CA GLN A 250 -7.55 -40.85 1.93
C GLN A 250 -6.55 -40.33 0.87
N LEU A 251 -6.03 -39.11 1.05
CA LEU A 251 -4.99 -38.57 0.18
C LEU A 251 -3.72 -39.43 0.22
N ALA A 252 -3.29 -39.85 1.41
CA ALA A 252 -2.14 -40.71 1.57
C ALA A 252 -2.32 -42.08 0.89
N GLU A 253 -3.54 -42.66 0.95
CA GLU A 253 -3.88 -43.90 0.25
C GLU A 253 -3.85 -43.73 -1.26
N VAL A 254 -4.42 -42.66 -1.80
CA VAL A 254 -4.39 -42.34 -3.24
C VAL A 254 -2.96 -42.18 -3.76
N ILE A 255 -2.08 -41.52 -2.98
CA ILE A 255 -0.66 -41.36 -3.35
C ILE A 255 0.07 -42.70 -3.29
N ARG A 256 -0.10 -43.51 -2.23
CA ARG A 256 0.54 -44.83 -2.08
C ARG A 256 0.12 -45.81 -3.16
N ALA A 257 -1.15 -45.77 -3.57
CA ALA A 257 -1.67 -46.60 -4.65
C ALA A 257 -1.20 -46.18 -6.05
N GLY A 258 -0.46 -45.08 -6.18
CA GLY A 258 -0.07 -44.53 -7.48
C GLY A 258 -1.24 -44.02 -8.32
N ALA A 259 -2.39 -43.80 -7.68
CA ALA A 259 -3.63 -43.38 -8.34
C ALA A 259 -3.70 -41.87 -8.59
N ALA A 260 -2.76 -41.08 -8.08
CA ALA A 260 -2.67 -39.65 -8.34
C ALA A 260 -1.82 -39.37 -9.59
N ALA A 261 -2.44 -38.77 -10.60
CA ALA A 261 -1.74 -38.22 -11.79
C ALA A 261 -1.12 -36.85 -11.50
N SER A 262 -1.77 -36.03 -10.66
CA SER A 262 -1.28 -34.74 -10.22
C SER A 262 -1.81 -34.43 -8.83
N VAL A 263 -0.95 -33.84 -7.99
CA VAL A 263 -1.33 -33.33 -6.67
C VAL A 263 -0.89 -31.86 -6.62
N GLN A 264 -1.83 -30.95 -6.48
CA GLN A 264 -1.60 -29.53 -6.30
C GLN A 264 -2.18 -29.10 -4.97
N THR A 265 -1.33 -28.69 -4.03
CA THR A 265 -1.82 -28.02 -2.83
C THR A 265 -2.28 -26.63 -3.20
N ARG A 266 -3.47 -26.22 -2.75
CA ARG A 266 -3.82 -24.82 -2.79
C ARG A 266 -2.89 -24.14 -1.80
N GLU A 267 -1.87 -23.48 -2.36
CA GLU A 267 -1.03 -22.60 -1.55
C GLU A 267 -1.89 -21.51 -0.93
N PHE A 268 -1.47 -21.06 0.24
CA PHE A 268 -2.09 -19.93 0.92
C PHE A 268 -2.16 -18.74 -0.05
N ASP A 269 -3.34 -18.44 -0.55
CA ASP A 269 -3.58 -17.37 -1.51
C ASP A 269 -4.12 -16.13 -0.78
N PHE A 270 -3.36 -15.06 -0.80
CA PHE A 270 -3.77 -13.79 -0.19
C PHE A 270 -5.03 -13.22 -0.87
N HIS A 271 -5.23 -13.49 -2.16
CA HIS A 271 -6.42 -13.12 -2.88
C HIS A 271 -7.66 -13.84 -2.32
N ALA A 272 -7.57 -15.15 -2.07
CA ALA A 272 -8.64 -15.92 -1.44
C ALA A 272 -8.97 -15.42 -0.02
N ALA A 273 -7.93 -15.10 0.77
CA ALA A 273 -8.10 -14.49 2.08
C ALA A 273 -8.82 -13.13 2.00
N PHE A 274 -8.43 -12.29 1.06
CA PHE A 274 -9.07 -10.99 0.82
C PHE A 274 -10.55 -11.11 0.44
N LEU A 275 -10.91 -12.04 -0.46
CA LEU A 275 -12.30 -12.29 -0.86
C LEU A 275 -13.16 -12.73 0.33
N LYS A 276 -12.63 -13.66 1.14
CA LYS A 276 -13.31 -14.15 2.35
C LYS A 276 -13.55 -13.02 3.36
N LEU A 277 -12.55 -12.17 3.59
CA LEU A 277 -12.61 -11.04 4.53
C LEU A 277 -13.55 -9.92 4.08
N THR A 278 -13.59 -9.63 2.78
CA THR A 278 -14.39 -8.52 2.25
C THR A 278 -15.79 -8.93 1.81
N GLY A 279 -16.03 -10.23 1.61
CA GLY A 279 -17.27 -10.74 1.02
C GLY A 279 -17.50 -10.29 -0.42
N LEU A 280 -16.45 -9.85 -1.11
CA LEU A 280 -16.52 -9.40 -2.50
C LEU A 280 -16.22 -10.58 -3.43
N ASN A 281 -17.10 -10.82 -4.40
CA ASN A 281 -16.78 -11.63 -5.56
C ASN A 281 -16.29 -10.68 -6.65
N PHE A 282 -15.05 -10.84 -7.09
CA PHE A 282 -14.60 -10.21 -8.33
C PHE A 282 -15.13 -11.05 -9.50
N GLU A 283 -16.13 -10.51 -10.17
CA GLU A 283 -16.48 -10.97 -11.51
C GLU A 283 -15.46 -10.47 -12.53
#